data_5a75d6a4679817327e6c50887f8f95f0
#
_entry.id   5a75d6a4679817327e6c50887f8f95f0
#
_cell.length_a   1.000
_cell.length_b   1.000
_cell.length_c   1.000
_cell.angle_alpha   90.00
_cell.angle_beta   90.00
_cell.angle_gamma   90.00
#
_symmetry.space_group_name_H-M   'P 1'
#
loop_
_entity.id
_entity.type
_entity.pdbx_description
1 polymer ?
#
loop_
_entity_poly.entity_id
_entity_poly.type
_entity_poly.pdbx_seq_one_letter_code
_entity_poly.pdbx_strand_id
1 'polypeptide(L)'
;VFHTYITDKQELDKFRKSKYSQSKVGSSFKDVKTFLAKGKKVLFSGTPCQIAGLKMFLETTNTDTTNLLTVEVVCEGVPSPLYMKKYEKTLEKRYGRKIESVDYRYTGKSIFNRGKLDFEAMKVNTKIGGGRWDFQVMKIKLVDNKKEIIVDRWFNPFWAIWLNHLMSRPSCYECPFAKRERAADITLGDLWGVHLYCPELYGNNGGSSVIFANTDKGKEVVLKAKDKMYGHELK
;
A
#
# COMPACT_ATOMS: atom_id res chain seq x y z
N VAL A 1 -3.26 9.41 8.72
CA VAL A 1 -2.03 8.78 8.25
C VAL A 1 -0.93 9.82 8.14
N PHE A 2 0.28 9.50 8.54
CA PHE A 2 1.44 10.42 8.50
C PHE A 2 2.72 9.62 8.28
N HIS A 3 3.76 10.26 7.76
CA HIS A 3 5.10 9.71 7.72
C HIS A 3 5.74 9.79 9.09
N THR A 4 6.50 8.77 9.42
CA THR A 4 7.33 8.71 10.62
C THR A 4 8.52 7.81 10.33
N TYR A 5 9.48 7.75 11.23
CA TYR A 5 10.62 6.85 11.13
C TYR A 5 10.65 5.86 12.31
N ILE A 6 11.38 4.80 12.13
CA ILE A 6 11.76 3.83 13.15
C ILE A 6 13.27 3.61 13.07
N THR A 7 13.88 3.24 14.16
CA THR A 7 15.29 2.86 14.26
C THR A 7 15.47 1.42 14.71
N ASP A 8 14.40 0.78 15.16
CA ASP A 8 14.36 -0.62 15.53
C ASP A 8 13.50 -1.42 14.54
N LYS A 9 14.04 -2.52 14.01
CA LYS A 9 13.31 -3.43 13.11
C LYS A 9 12.08 -4.07 13.74
N GLN A 10 12.00 -4.17 15.06
CA GLN A 10 10.82 -4.67 15.77
C GLN A 10 9.59 -3.78 15.57
N GLU A 11 9.80 -2.52 15.23
CA GLU A 11 8.74 -1.55 14.95
C GLU A 11 8.23 -1.57 13.50
N LEU A 12 8.80 -2.42 12.62
CA LEU A 12 8.42 -2.50 11.19
C LEU A 12 6.92 -2.76 10.95
N ASP A 13 6.25 -3.42 11.89
CA ASP A 13 4.81 -3.68 11.78
C ASP A 13 3.97 -2.40 11.71
N LYS A 14 4.47 -1.27 12.22
CA LYS A 14 3.82 0.05 12.11
C LYS A 14 3.66 0.50 10.64
N PHE A 15 4.54 0.04 9.74
CA PHE A 15 4.53 0.40 8.31
C PHE A 15 3.80 -0.58 7.42
N ARG A 16 3.45 -1.75 7.94
CA ARG A 16 2.74 -2.76 7.17
C ARG A 16 1.32 -2.31 6.81
N LYS A 17 0.77 -2.94 5.80
CA LYS A 17 -0.58 -2.81 5.26
C LYS A 17 -0.83 -1.49 4.52
N SER A 18 -1.74 -1.57 3.56
CA SER A 18 -2.17 -0.44 2.75
C SER A 18 -3.03 0.53 3.56
N LYS A 19 -2.71 1.81 3.45
CA LYS A 19 -3.45 2.89 4.10
C LYS A 19 -3.98 3.82 3.02
N TYR A 20 -5.16 3.53 2.51
CA TYR A 20 -5.80 4.25 1.39
C TYR A 20 -6.17 5.68 1.77
N SER A 21 -5.19 6.41 2.26
CA SER A 21 -5.30 7.82 2.62
C SER A 21 -3.94 8.47 2.42
N GLN A 22 -3.93 9.69 1.90
CA GLN A 22 -2.66 10.38 1.72
C GLN A 22 -1.99 10.65 3.06
N SER A 23 -0.76 10.20 3.17
CA SER A 23 0.08 10.45 4.33
C SER A 23 0.55 11.91 4.36
N LYS A 24 0.44 12.53 5.53
CA LYS A 24 1.08 13.82 5.80
C LYS A 24 2.58 13.61 5.92
N VAL A 25 3.35 14.27 5.07
CA VAL A 25 4.82 14.18 5.06
C VAL A 25 5.42 14.85 6.31
N GLY A 26 4.86 15.99 6.73
CA GLY A 26 5.33 16.72 7.92
C GLY A 26 6.81 17.10 7.83
N SER A 27 7.58 16.77 8.87
CA SER A 27 9.03 17.01 8.95
C SER A 27 9.88 15.90 8.31
N SER A 28 9.29 14.82 7.79
CA SER A 28 10.02 13.62 7.41
C SER A 28 11.16 13.85 6.42
N PHE A 29 11.04 14.83 5.51
CA PHE A 29 12.14 15.18 4.61
C PHE A 29 13.33 15.81 5.36
N LYS A 30 13.06 16.63 6.36
CA LYS A 30 14.10 17.19 7.25
C LYS A 30 14.75 16.12 8.09
N ASP A 31 13.95 15.15 8.57
CA ASP A 31 14.46 14.03 9.35
C ASP A 31 15.40 13.16 8.50
N VAL A 32 15.03 12.85 7.25
CA VAL A 32 15.89 12.16 6.28
C VAL A 32 17.21 12.93 6.09
N LYS A 33 17.15 14.24 5.82
CA LYS A 33 18.34 15.07 5.68
C LYS A 33 19.24 14.99 6.91
N THR A 34 18.66 15.08 8.11
CA THR A 34 19.39 15.01 9.38
C THR A 34 20.07 13.65 9.57
N PHE A 35 19.41 12.55 9.22
CA PHE A 35 20.00 11.22 9.30
C PHE A 35 21.14 11.02 8.30
N LEU A 36 20.98 11.49 7.06
CA LEU A 36 22.01 11.45 6.03
C LEU A 36 23.23 12.25 6.43
N ALA A 37 23.05 13.46 6.96
CA ALA A 37 24.15 14.30 7.45
C ALA A 37 24.94 13.67 8.61
N LYS A 38 24.30 12.75 9.36
CA LYS A 38 24.95 11.93 10.41
C LYS A 38 25.55 10.63 9.86
N GLY A 39 25.66 10.46 8.54
CA GLY A 39 26.19 9.26 7.89
C GLY A 39 25.32 8.01 8.04
N LYS A 40 24.05 8.15 8.46
CA LYS A 40 23.15 7.01 8.62
C LYS A 40 22.64 6.51 7.28
N LYS A 41 22.49 5.19 7.14
CA LYS A 41 21.75 4.60 6.02
C LYS A 41 20.26 4.80 6.24
N VAL A 42 19.58 5.39 5.26
CA VAL A 42 18.17 5.72 5.33
C VAL A 42 17.42 5.01 4.21
N LEU A 43 16.33 4.32 4.56
CA LEU A 43 15.33 3.85 3.61
C LEU A 43 14.10 4.73 3.75
N PHE A 44 13.70 5.37 2.67
CA PHE A 44 12.46 6.15 2.62
C PHE A 44 11.46 5.49 1.67
N SER A 45 10.24 5.26 2.14
CA SER A 45 9.16 4.70 1.32
C SER A 45 7.99 5.68 1.20
N GLY A 46 7.35 5.68 0.02
CA GLY A 46 6.21 6.55 -0.23
C GLY A 46 5.56 6.32 -1.59
N THR A 47 4.67 7.21 -1.96
CA THR A 47 4.14 7.27 -3.34
C THR A 47 5.17 7.93 -4.26
N PRO A 48 5.09 7.75 -5.59
CA PRO A 48 6.05 8.35 -6.53
C PRO A 48 6.21 9.86 -6.38
N CYS A 49 5.12 10.59 -6.18
CA CYS A 49 5.16 12.02 -5.97
C CYS A 49 5.85 12.44 -4.65
N GLN A 50 5.75 11.62 -3.61
CA GLN A 50 6.44 11.85 -2.34
C GLN A 50 7.94 11.58 -2.46
N ILE A 51 8.34 10.54 -3.21
CA ILE A 51 9.74 10.26 -3.50
C ILE A 51 10.35 11.39 -4.34
N ALA A 52 9.66 11.83 -5.38
CA ALA A 52 10.13 12.94 -6.21
C ALA A 52 10.30 14.24 -5.38
N GLY A 53 9.32 14.52 -4.50
CA GLY A 53 9.41 15.66 -3.59
C GLY A 53 10.58 15.57 -2.61
N LEU A 54 10.86 14.38 -2.06
CA LEU A 54 12.03 14.15 -1.23
C LEU A 54 13.33 14.41 -2.00
N LYS A 55 13.47 13.80 -3.19
CA LYS A 55 14.67 13.95 -4.01
C LYS A 55 14.93 15.41 -4.35
N MET A 56 13.91 16.14 -4.78
CA MET A 56 14.01 17.57 -5.07
C MET A 56 14.42 18.39 -3.82
N PHE A 57 13.85 18.10 -2.65
CA PHE A 57 14.23 18.76 -1.41
C PHE A 57 15.71 18.51 -1.03
N LEU A 58 16.19 17.26 -1.17
CA LEU A 58 17.57 16.93 -0.85
C LEU A 58 18.55 17.56 -1.85
N GLU A 59 18.22 17.57 -3.12
CA GLU A 59 18.98 18.25 -4.18
C GLU A 59 19.10 19.76 -3.92
N THR A 60 17.96 20.44 -3.69
CA THR A 60 17.93 21.91 -3.41
C THR A 60 18.71 22.26 -2.15
N THR A 61 18.86 21.34 -1.24
CA THR A 61 19.61 21.55 0.02
C THR A 61 21.02 20.96 -0.02
N ASN A 62 21.55 20.61 -1.20
CA ASN A 62 22.89 20.02 -1.43
C ASN A 62 23.21 18.87 -0.45
N THR A 63 22.27 17.97 -0.26
CA THR A 63 22.42 16.86 0.68
C THR A 63 22.97 15.62 -0.05
N ASP A 64 24.05 15.03 0.45
CA ASP A 64 24.57 13.76 -0.06
C ASP A 64 23.54 12.64 0.14
N THR A 65 23.19 11.98 -0.95
CA THR A 65 22.19 10.89 -0.99
C THR A 65 22.80 9.49 -1.15
N THR A 66 24.13 9.36 -1.00
CA THR A 66 24.83 8.09 -1.14
C THR A 66 24.23 7.01 -0.24
N ASN A 67 23.88 7.37 0.98
CA ASN A 67 23.28 6.47 1.97
C ASN A 67 21.75 6.41 1.93
N LEU A 68 21.09 7.00 0.92
CA LEU A 68 19.64 6.96 0.78
C LEU A 68 19.22 5.84 -0.18
N LEU A 69 18.30 4.99 0.26
CA LEU A 69 17.53 4.07 -0.59
C LEU A 69 16.08 4.52 -0.62
N THR A 70 15.52 4.64 -1.82
CA THR A 70 14.12 5.02 -2.00
C THR A 70 13.29 3.87 -2.52
N VAL A 71 12.11 3.69 -1.95
CA VAL A 71 11.14 2.65 -2.34
C VAL A 71 9.79 3.29 -2.57
N GLU A 72 9.23 3.13 -3.75
CA GLU A 72 7.88 3.59 -4.04
C GLU A 72 6.92 2.42 -4.26
N VAL A 73 5.64 2.70 -4.12
CA VAL A 73 4.58 1.75 -4.49
C VAL A 73 3.99 2.13 -5.85
N VAL A 74 3.54 1.13 -6.61
CA VAL A 74 2.64 1.40 -7.74
C VAL A 74 1.39 2.08 -7.18
N CYS A 75 1.13 3.31 -7.61
CA CYS A 75 0.11 4.17 -7.04
C CYS A 75 -0.98 4.46 -8.06
N GLU A 76 -2.20 4.11 -7.72
CA GLU A 76 -3.41 4.37 -8.52
C GLU A 76 -4.11 5.70 -8.15
N GLY A 77 -3.44 6.54 -7.38
CA GLY A 77 -4.00 7.77 -6.82
C GLY A 77 -4.33 7.63 -5.33
N VAL A 78 -4.87 8.68 -4.77
CA VAL A 78 -5.34 8.70 -3.37
C VAL A 78 -6.72 9.33 -3.28
N PRO A 79 -7.59 8.84 -2.38
CA PRO A 79 -8.90 9.43 -2.16
C PRO A 79 -8.79 10.89 -1.73
N SER A 80 -9.74 11.70 -2.14
CA SER A 80 -9.89 13.07 -1.65
C SER A 80 -9.98 13.07 -0.11
N PRO A 81 -9.23 13.93 0.59
CA PRO A 81 -9.33 14.04 2.05
C PRO A 81 -10.76 14.36 2.53
N LEU A 82 -11.51 15.12 1.73
CA LEU A 82 -12.91 15.41 2.04
C LEU A 82 -13.80 14.16 1.97
N TYR A 83 -13.55 13.31 0.98
CA TYR A 83 -14.26 12.02 0.86
C TYR A 83 -13.97 11.14 2.08
N MET A 84 -12.71 10.98 2.45
CA MET A 84 -12.31 10.20 3.64
C MET A 84 -13.01 10.70 4.90
N LYS A 85 -13.00 12.00 5.12
CA LYS A 85 -13.67 12.63 6.27
C LYS A 85 -15.19 12.40 6.28
N LYS A 86 -15.84 12.46 5.10
CA LYS A 86 -17.26 12.16 4.99
C LYS A 86 -17.57 10.69 5.23
N TYR A 87 -16.73 9.80 4.70
CA TYR A 87 -16.87 8.37 4.90
C TYR A 87 -16.73 7.99 6.39
N GLU A 88 -15.70 8.48 7.06
CA GLU A 88 -15.51 8.28 8.50
C GLU A 88 -16.74 8.74 9.29
N LYS A 89 -17.23 9.96 9.05
CA LYS A 89 -18.44 10.48 9.71
C LYS A 89 -19.67 9.61 9.43
N THR A 90 -19.80 9.07 8.24
CA THR A 90 -20.91 8.18 7.88
C THR A 90 -20.85 6.89 8.69
N LEU A 91 -19.65 6.31 8.83
CA LEU A 91 -19.45 5.12 9.65
C LEU A 91 -19.72 5.42 11.13
N GLU A 92 -19.20 6.53 11.66
CA GLU A 92 -19.44 6.96 13.05
C GLU A 92 -20.93 7.14 13.33
N LYS A 93 -21.66 7.79 12.41
CA LYS A 93 -23.14 7.93 12.51
C LYS A 93 -23.84 6.58 12.47
N ARG A 94 -23.40 5.67 11.57
CA ARG A 94 -24.02 4.34 11.43
C ARG A 94 -23.83 3.47 12.65
N TYR A 95 -22.69 3.54 13.30
CA TYR A 95 -22.33 2.69 14.44
C TYR A 95 -22.50 3.38 15.80
N GLY A 96 -22.82 4.67 15.82
CA GLY A 96 -23.01 5.45 17.05
C GLY A 96 -21.73 5.67 17.87
N ARG A 97 -20.56 5.44 17.29
CA ARG A 97 -19.26 5.52 17.97
C ARG A 97 -18.17 6.04 17.04
N LYS A 98 -17.12 6.61 17.64
CA LYS A 98 -15.92 7.03 16.88
C LYS A 98 -15.12 5.83 16.39
N ILE A 99 -14.45 6.02 15.25
CA ILE A 99 -13.54 5.04 14.67
C ILE A 99 -12.19 5.13 15.40
N GLU A 100 -11.71 4.00 15.90
CA GLU A 100 -10.36 3.86 16.44
C GLU A 100 -9.35 3.58 15.31
N SER A 101 -9.64 2.59 14.48
CA SER A 101 -8.76 2.21 13.37
C SER A 101 -9.52 1.53 12.23
N VAL A 102 -8.94 1.59 11.04
CA VAL A 102 -9.43 0.90 9.85
C VAL A 102 -8.28 0.10 9.21
N ASP A 103 -8.49 -1.19 9.05
CA ASP A 103 -7.63 -2.07 8.26
C ASP A 103 -8.31 -2.33 6.91
N TYR A 104 -7.82 -1.70 5.86
CA TYR A 104 -8.43 -1.75 4.53
C TYR A 104 -8.19 -3.06 3.79
N ARG A 105 -7.17 -3.82 4.15
CA ARG A 105 -6.81 -5.11 3.53
C ARG A 105 -6.69 -6.18 4.61
N TYR A 106 -7.76 -6.33 5.37
CA TYR A 106 -7.81 -7.35 6.40
C TYR A 106 -7.87 -8.75 5.78
N THR A 107 -6.94 -9.60 6.17
CA THR A 107 -6.78 -10.96 5.65
C THR A 107 -7.47 -12.03 6.48
N GLY A 108 -8.25 -11.63 7.50
CA GLY A 108 -9.04 -12.56 8.30
C GLY A 108 -10.24 -13.11 7.55
N LYS A 109 -10.99 -13.98 8.23
CA LYS A 109 -12.20 -14.60 7.65
C LYS A 109 -13.24 -13.53 7.33
N SER A 110 -13.67 -13.47 6.07
CA SER A 110 -14.82 -12.68 5.63
C SER A 110 -16.09 -13.13 6.33
N ILE A 111 -17.05 -12.21 6.48
CA ILE A 111 -18.39 -12.55 6.99
C ILE A 111 -19.09 -13.59 6.14
N PHE A 112 -18.79 -13.66 4.83
CA PHE A 112 -19.34 -14.68 3.92
C PHE A 112 -18.80 -16.08 4.21
N ASN A 113 -17.65 -16.23 4.83
CA ASN A 113 -17.15 -17.51 5.32
C ASN A 113 -17.86 -18.03 6.57
N ARG A 114 -18.77 -17.24 7.15
CA ARG A 114 -19.57 -17.65 8.32
C ARG A 114 -20.94 -18.22 7.99
N GLY A 115 -21.41 -18.06 6.78
CA GLY A 115 -22.72 -18.50 6.34
C GLY A 115 -22.61 -19.53 5.22
N LYS A 116 -23.39 -20.54 5.27
CA LYS A 116 -23.59 -21.71 4.40
C LYS A 116 -23.77 -21.47 2.88
N LEU A 117 -23.19 -20.41 2.33
CA LEU A 117 -23.06 -20.26 0.88
C LEU A 117 -21.92 -21.19 0.46
N ASP A 118 -22.26 -22.19 -0.28
CA ASP A 118 -21.34 -23.18 -0.81
C ASP A 118 -20.40 -22.53 -1.83
N PHE A 119 -19.28 -22.05 -1.33
CA PHE A 119 -18.25 -21.40 -2.14
C PHE A 119 -17.40 -22.38 -2.97
N GLU A 120 -17.64 -23.69 -2.91
CA GLU A 120 -17.00 -24.62 -3.82
C GLU A 120 -17.41 -24.31 -5.28
N ALA A 121 -18.66 -23.93 -5.52
CA ALA A 121 -19.11 -23.48 -6.84
C ALA A 121 -18.48 -22.14 -7.26
N MET A 122 -18.21 -21.22 -6.31
CA MET A 122 -17.49 -19.97 -6.58
C MET A 122 -15.97 -20.17 -6.70
N LYS A 123 -15.40 -21.22 -6.13
CA LYS A 123 -13.98 -21.59 -6.32
C LYS A 123 -13.64 -21.85 -7.79
N VAL A 124 -14.56 -22.35 -8.57
CA VAL A 124 -14.37 -22.56 -10.01
C VAL A 124 -14.21 -21.23 -10.73
N ASN A 125 -14.99 -20.22 -10.38
CA ASN A 125 -14.88 -18.88 -10.95
C ASN A 125 -13.70 -18.05 -10.38
N THR A 126 -13.29 -18.30 -9.14
CA THR A 126 -12.12 -17.65 -8.56
C THR A 126 -10.80 -18.20 -9.12
N LYS A 127 -10.76 -19.41 -9.63
CA LYS A 127 -9.61 -19.93 -10.38
C LYS A 127 -9.36 -19.16 -11.68
N ILE A 128 -10.39 -18.61 -12.29
CA ILE A 128 -10.29 -17.78 -13.50
C ILE A 128 -9.99 -16.32 -13.16
N GLY A 129 -10.41 -15.84 -12.00
CA GLY A 129 -10.22 -14.45 -11.55
C GLY A 129 -9.02 -14.16 -10.65
N GLY A 130 -8.26 -15.17 -10.27
CA GLY A 130 -6.92 -15.01 -9.68
C GLY A 130 -6.85 -14.51 -8.26
N GLY A 131 -7.69 -14.84 -7.37
CA GLY A 131 -7.40 -14.47 -6.01
C GLY A 131 -8.53 -14.65 -5.02
N ARG A 132 -8.15 -14.81 -3.78
CA ARG A 132 -9.09 -14.72 -2.67
C ARG A 132 -9.71 -13.34 -2.67
N TRP A 133 -11.02 -13.28 -2.71
CA TRP A 133 -11.82 -12.07 -2.51
C TRP A 133 -11.61 -11.43 -1.13
N ASP A 134 -10.93 -12.14 -0.22
CA ASP A 134 -10.64 -11.75 1.16
C ASP A 134 -9.73 -10.52 1.29
N PHE A 135 -8.91 -10.23 0.29
CA PHE A 135 -7.97 -9.10 0.37
C PHE A 135 -8.63 -7.71 0.26
N GLN A 136 -9.91 -7.66 0.00
CA GLN A 136 -10.70 -6.42 -0.09
C GLN A 136 -11.71 -6.30 1.07
N VAL A 137 -11.54 -7.09 2.09
CA VAL A 137 -12.31 -6.98 3.32
C VAL A 137 -11.72 -5.86 4.18
N MET A 138 -12.59 -5.02 4.69
CA MET A 138 -12.23 -3.94 5.59
C MET A 138 -12.62 -4.31 7.03
N LYS A 139 -11.68 -4.17 7.96
CA LYS A 139 -11.95 -4.31 9.38
C LYS A 139 -11.93 -2.93 10.04
N ILE A 140 -13.01 -2.62 10.74
CA ILE A 140 -13.20 -1.36 11.46
C ILE A 140 -13.22 -1.66 12.94
N LYS A 141 -12.39 -0.96 13.71
CA LYS A 141 -12.45 -0.93 15.17
C LYS A 141 -13.04 0.38 15.61
N LEU A 142 -13.94 0.31 16.56
CA LEU A 142 -14.58 1.46 17.19
C LEU A 142 -14.00 1.69 18.59
N VAL A 143 -13.92 2.95 19.00
CA VAL A 143 -13.51 3.32 20.36
C VAL A 143 -14.45 2.65 21.37
N ASP A 144 -13.87 2.10 22.44
CA ASP A 144 -14.58 1.44 23.55
C ASP A 144 -15.51 0.29 23.12
N ASN A 145 -15.21 -0.35 22.00
CA ASN A 145 -15.97 -1.49 21.52
C ASN A 145 -15.06 -2.69 21.24
N LYS A 146 -15.29 -3.79 21.94
CA LYS A 146 -14.56 -5.05 21.71
C LYS A 146 -14.96 -5.76 20.41
N LYS A 147 -16.11 -5.40 19.84
CA LYS A 147 -16.60 -6.03 18.61
C LYS A 147 -15.95 -5.42 17.39
N GLU A 148 -15.23 -6.22 16.63
CA GLU A 148 -14.70 -5.83 15.34
C GLU A 148 -15.79 -5.88 14.28
N ILE A 149 -15.87 -4.85 13.43
CA ILE A 149 -16.81 -4.78 12.33
C ILE A 149 -16.03 -5.15 11.06
N ILE A 150 -16.50 -6.16 10.37
CA ILE A 150 -15.92 -6.62 9.12
C ILE A 150 -16.91 -6.29 8.01
N VAL A 151 -16.46 -5.51 7.04
CA VAL A 151 -17.28 -5.07 5.90
C VAL A 151 -16.66 -5.58 4.61
N ASP A 152 -17.45 -6.26 3.84
CA ASP A 152 -17.02 -6.79 2.55
C ASP A 152 -16.97 -5.72 1.47
N ARG A 153 -16.12 -5.92 0.48
CA ARG A 153 -15.95 -5.05 -0.68
C ARG A 153 -17.28 -4.71 -1.38
N TRP A 154 -18.09 -5.72 -1.61
CA TRP A 154 -19.32 -5.60 -2.41
C TRP A 154 -20.38 -4.70 -1.78
N PHE A 155 -20.38 -4.60 -0.45
CA PHE A 155 -21.35 -3.82 0.32
C PHE A 155 -20.75 -2.56 0.95
N ASN A 156 -19.51 -2.23 0.55
CA ASN A 156 -18.82 -1.08 1.09
C ASN A 156 -18.66 0.00 0.03
N PRO A 157 -19.34 1.14 0.17
CA PRO A 157 -19.27 2.22 -0.79
C PRO A 157 -17.86 2.79 -0.99
N PHE A 158 -16.99 2.66 0.03
CA PHE A 158 -15.59 3.06 -0.12
C PHE A 158 -14.92 2.33 -1.28
N TRP A 159 -15.05 0.99 -1.33
CA TRP A 159 -14.44 0.19 -2.38
C TRP A 159 -15.09 0.44 -3.76
N ALA A 160 -16.41 0.57 -3.80
CA ALA A 160 -17.11 0.86 -5.05
C ALA A 160 -16.64 2.19 -5.67
N ILE A 161 -16.49 3.22 -4.85
CA ILE A 161 -16.04 4.54 -5.29
C ILE A 161 -14.55 4.54 -5.62
N TRP A 162 -13.73 3.91 -4.78
CA TRP A 162 -12.28 3.86 -4.97
C TRP A 162 -11.88 3.10 -6.24
N LEU A 163 -12.39 1.89 -6.43
CA LEU A 163 -12.04 1.04 -7.58
C LEU A 163 -12.51 1.61 -8.92
N ASN A 164 -13.50 2.50 -8.90
CA ASN A 164 -13.92 3.24 -10.08
C ASN A 164 -13.25 4.62 -10.21
N HIS A 165 -12.26 4.92 -9.36
CA HIS A 165 -11.50 6.17 -9.36
C HIS A 165 -12.35 7.45 -9.28
N LEU A 166 -13.58 7.37 -8.71
CA LEU A 166 -14.54 8.48 -8.71
C LEU A 166 -14.19 9.62 -7.74
N MET A 167 -13.31 9.37 -6.77
CA MET A 167 -13.02 10.31 -5.68
C MET A 167 -11.53 10.48 -5.44
N SER A 168 -10.70 10.29 -6.44
CA SER A 168 -9.28 10.60 -6.38
C SER A 168 -9.06 12.11 -6.27
N ARG A 169 -7.93 12.52 -5.72
CA ARG A 169 -7.52 13.93 -5.75
C ARG A 169 -7.41 14.39 -7.20
N PRO A 170 -7.79 15.66 -7.51
CA PRO A 170 -7.70 16.17 -8.87
C PRO A 170 -6.33 15.98 -9.51
N SER A 171 -5.24 16.24 -8.77
CA SER A 171 -3.86 16.04 -9.25
C SER A 171 -3.50 14.57 -9.56
N CYS A 172 -4.29 13.59 -9.13
CA CYS A 172 -4.03 12.20 -9.44
C CYS A 172 -4.56 11.80 -10.83
N TYR A 173 -5.53 12.52 -11.37
CA TYR A 173 -6.05 12.26 -12.72
C TYR A 173 -5.05 12.68 -13.82
N GLU A 174 -4.20 13.65 -13.53
CA GLU A 174 -3.14 14.15 -14.43
C GLU A 174 -1.76 13.92 -13.78
N CYS A 175 -1.55 12.74 -13.20
CA CYS A 175 -0.34 12.44 -12.43
C CYS A 175 0.90 12.35 -13.32
N PRO A 176 1.90 13.24 -13.16
CA PRO A 176 3.10 13.22 -13.97
C PRO A 176 4.03 12.02 -13.66
N PHE A 177 3.71 11.28 -12.59
CA PHE A 177 4.45 10.10 -12.15
C PHE A 177 3.78 8.78 -12.58
N ALA A 178 2.63 8.82 -13.26
CA ALA A 178 1.96 7.65 -13.85
C ALA A 178 2.61 7.28 -15.18
N LYS A 179 3.89 6.90 -15.15
CA LYS A 179 4.72 6.61 -16.31
C LYS A 179 5.69 5.46 -16.03
N ARG A 180 6.37 4.96 -17.07
CA ARG A 180 7.32 3.85 -16.95
C ARG A 180 8.58 4.25 -16.18
N GLU A 181 9.06 5.48 -16.36
CA GLU A 181 10.19 6.05 -15.64
C GLU A 181 9.78 6.28 -14.18
N ARG A 182 10.46 5.58 -13.30
CA ARG A 182 10.12 5.57 -11.89
C ARG A 182 10.97 6.55 -11.09
N ALA A 183 10.36 7.13 -10.05
CA ALA A 183 11.03 8.11 -9.21
C ALA A 183 12.00 7.49 -8.17
N ALA A 184 11.74 6.26 -7.74
CA ALA A 184 12.48 5.57 -6.68
C ALA A 184 13.55 4.60 -7.22
N ASP A 185 14.43 4.13 -6.32
CA ASP A 185 15.39 3.07 -6.64
C ASP A 185 14.69 1.72 -6.84
N ILE A 186 13.62 1.48 -6.08
CA ILE A 186 12.80 0.26 -6.14
C ILE A 186 11.33 0.66 -6.20
N THR A 187 10.57 -0.02 -7.06
CA THR A 187 9.11 0.08 -7.09
C THR A 187 8.49 -1.26 -6.69
N LEU A 188 7.51 -1.22 -5.79
CA LEU A 188 6.76 -2.38 -5.35
C LEU A 188 5.30 -2.26 -5.80
N GLY A 189 4.71 -3.36 -6.23
CA GLY A 189 3.30 -3.41 -6.60
C GLY A 189 2.67 -4.78 -6.44
N ASP A 190 1.34 -4.83 -6.50
CA ASP A 190 0.62 -6.09 -6.65
C ASP A 190 0.77 -6.56 -8.10
N LEU A 191 1.10 -7.84 -8.30
CA LEU A 191 1.21 -8.43 -9.64
C LEU A 191 -0.19 -8.85 -10.13
N TRP A 192 -0.93 -7.89 -10.67
CA TRP A 192 -2.20 -8.18 -11.33
C TRP A 192 -1.96 -8.98 -12.61
N GLY A 193 -2.78 -9.99 -12.83
CA GLY A 193 -2.61 -10.87 -13.99
C GLY A 193 -1.48 -11.90 -13.84
N VAL A 194 -1.13 -12.26 -12.61
CA VAL A 194 -0.07 -13.25 -12.31
C VAL A 194 -0.21 -14.55 -13.11
N HIS A 195 -1.43 -14.99 -13.40
CA HIS A 195 -1.73 -16.17 -14.21
C HIS A 195 -1.27 -16.06 -15.67
N LEU A 196 -1.04 -14.84 -16.17
CA LEU A 196 -0.52 -14.57 -17.51
C LEU A 196 1.01 -14.59 -17.55
N TYR A 197 1.66 -14.21 -16.45
CA TYR A 197 3.10 -14.02 -16.41
C TYR A 197 3.83 -15.12 -15.64
N CYS A 198 3.23 -15.62 -14.57
CA CYS A 198 3.77 -16.65 -13.68
C CYS A 198 2.65 -17.58 -13.21
N PRO A 199 2.14 -18.48 -14.09
CA PRO A 199 1.02 -19.36 -13.76
C PRO A 199 1.25 -20.22 -12.51
N GLU A 200 2.51 -20.57 -12.22
CA GLU A 200 2.92 -21.34 -11.04
C GLU A 200 2.72 -20.59 -9.72
N LEU A 201 2.64 -19.26 -9.74
CA LEU A 201 2.32 -18.44 -8.57
C LEU A 201 0.82 -18.23 -8.40
N TYR A 202 0.03 -18.68 -9.38
CA TYR A 202 -1.42 -18.55 -9.33
C TYR A 202 -2.03 -19.44 -8.26
N GLY A 203 -2.98 -18.88 -7.51
CA GLY A 203 -3.63 -19.60 -6.40
C GLY A 203 -2.88 -19.53 -5.08
N ASN A 204 -1.75 -18.81 -5.02
CA ASN A 204 -1.10 -18.52 -3.76
C ASN A 204 -1.98 -17.57 -2.92
N ASN A 205 -2.38 -18.06 -1.74
CA ASN A 205 -3.26 -17.33 -0.82
C ASN A 205 -2.67 -16.03 -0.29
N GLY A 206 -1.37 -15.86 -0.36
CA GLY A 206 -0.66 -14.64 0.06
C GLY A 206 -0.69 -13.50 -0.96
N GLY A 207 -1.14 -13.80 -2.20
CA GLY A 207 -0.98 -12.89 -3.33
C GLY A 207 0.44 -12.91 -3.89
N SER A 208 0.64 -12.20 -5.00
CA SER A 208 1.94 -12.05 -5.64
C SER A 208 2.27 -10.57 -5.81
N SER A 209 3.51 -10.21 -5.53
CA SER A 209 4.00 -8.85 -5.69
C SER A 209 4.99 -8.77 -6.85
N VAL A 210 5.06 -7.61 -7.49
CA VAL A 210 6.10 -7.28 -8.46
C VAL A 210 7.10 -6.31 -7.86
N ILE A 211 8.37 -6.50 -8.18
CA ILE A 211 9.47 -5.63 -7.76
C ILE A 211 10.17 -5.15 -9.03
N PHE A 212 10.25 -3.84 -9.21
CA PHE A 212 11.08 -3.23 -10.24
C PHE A 212 12.31 -2.59 -9.59
N ALA A 213 13.49 -2.99 -10.01
CA ALA A 213 14.75 -2.34 -9.65
C ALA A 213 15.05 -1.27 -10.71
N ASN A 214 14.88 -0.01 -10.36
CA ASN A 214 14.92 1.11 -11.30
C ASN A 214 16.32 1.74 -11.43
N THR A 215 17.20 1.50 -10.46
CA THR A 215 18.59 1.98 -10.44
C THR A 215 19.55 0.85 -10.10
N ASP A 216 20.85 1.03 -10.37
CA ASP A 216 21.88 0.06 -9.98
C ASP A 216 21.88 -0.20 -8.47
N LYS A 217 21.70 0.84 -7.66
CA LYS A 217 21.54 0.73 -6.20
C LYS A 217 20.34 -0.16 -5.84
N GLY A 218 19.19 0.08 -6.48
CA GLY A 218 17.98 -0.73 -6.30
C GLY A 218 18.21 -2.18 -6.69
N LYS A 219 18.88 -2.42 -7.83
CA LYS A 219 19.21 -3.76 -8.32
C LYS A 219 20.11 -4.51 -7.35
N GLU A 220 21.15 -3.86 -6.84
CA GLU A 220 22.04 -4.46 -5.85
C GLU A 220 21.31 -4.92 -4.59
N VAL A 221 20.40 -4.07 -4.08
CA VAL A 221 19.58 -4.39 -2.89
C VAL A 221 18.63 -5.55 -3.15
N VAL A 222 17.95 -5.56 -4.29
CA VAL A 222 17.03 -6.65 -4.67
C VAL A 222 17.78 -7.96 -4.82
N LEU A 223 18.94 -7.97 -5.48
CA LEU A 223 19.76 -9.17 -5.63
C LEU A 223 20.23 -9.72 -4.27
N LYS A 224 20.65 -8.86 -3.34
CA LYS A 224 21.03 -9.27 -1.98
C LYS A 224 19.86 -9.84 -1.17
N ALA A 225 18.64 -9.45 -1.48
CA ALA A 225 17.45 -9.94 -0.82
C ALA A 225 16.85 -11.20 -1.50
N LYS A 226 17.27 -11.55 -2.72
CA LYS A 226 16.71 -12.62 -3.54
C LYS A 226 16.61 -13.96 -2.80
N ASP A 227 17.65 -14.36 -2.08
CA ASP A 227 17.70 -15.64 -1.37
C ASP A 227 16.72 -15.71 -0.18
N LYS A 228 16.14 -14.58 0.22
CA LYS A 228 15.13 -14.46 1.29
C LYS A 228 13.71 -14.28 0.75
N MET A 229 13.56 -14.31 -0.56
CA MET A 229 12.27 -14.16 -1.24
C MET A 229 12.02 -15.38 -2.10
N TYR A 230 10.75 -15.79 -2.15
CA TYR A 230 10.30 -16.75 -3.16
C TYR A 230 9.78 -15.96 -4.37
N GLY A 231 10.38 -16.17 -5.52
CA GLY A 231 9.99 -15.45 -6.73
C GLY A 231 10.82 -15.80 -7.95
N HIS A 232 10.38 -15.30 -9.08
CA HIS A 232 11.00 -15.47 -10.38
C HIS A 232 11.34 -14.11 -10.99
N GLU A 233 12.38 -14.08 -11.77
CA GLU A 233 12.70 -12.94 -12.61
C GLU A 233 11.79 -12.95 -13.84
N LEU A 234 11.06 -11.87 -14.04
CA LEU A 234 10.25 -11.68 -15.24
C LEU A 234 11.16 -11.26 -16.39
N LYS A 235 11.05 -11.96 -17.51
CA LYS A 235 11.79 -11.69 -18.74
C LYS A 235 11.06 -10.68 -19.62
#